data_6ea1cb6c58ce12b627dd6ad6cae9862e
#
_entry.id   6ea1cb6c58ce12b627dd6ad6cae9862e
#
_cell.length_a   1.000
_cell.length_b   1.000
_cell.length_c   1.000
_cell.angle_alpha   90.00
_cell.angle_beta   90.00
_cell.angle_gamma   90.00
#
_symmetry.space_group_name_H-M   'P 1'
#
loop_
_entity.id
_entity.type
_entity.pdbx_description
1 polymer ?
#
loop_
_entity_poly.entity_id
_entity_poly.type
_entity_poly.pdbx_seq_one_letter_code
_entity_poly.pdbx_strand_id
1 'polypeptide(L)'
;MSKPVQQHVRHFYDAVGWQKEGEKYQNARYEDFRPVSAPYIHRCHLRVGRKLKPNGRFLLDAGSGPIQYPEYLTYSQGYRYRVCLDLSMVALKEARQRIGAHGLFVVADVAHLPFRQDAFEGVVSLHTLHHLPVEEQPSAYRELYRVLAPQCSAVVVNGWTDSPL
;
A
#
# COMPACT_ATOMS: atom_id res chain seq x y z
N MET A 1 16.06 15.31 2.99
CA MET A 1 16.99 14.18 2.77
C MET A 1 16.30 12.94 3.35
N SER A 2 16.19 11.85 2.59
CA SER A 2 15.64 10.61 3.12
C SER A 2 16.57 10.05 4.20
N LYS A 3 15.97 9.63 5.33
CA LYS A 3 16.72 9.08 6.45
C LYS A 3 17.39 7.74 6.05
N PRO A 4 18.50 7.34 6.68
CA PRO A 4 19.25 6.11 6.30
C PRO A 4 18.38 4.85 6.24
N VAL A 5 17.42 4.70 7.16
CA VAL A 5 16.51 3.54 7.20
C VAL A 5 15.61 3.48 5.97
N GLN A 6 15.03 4.60 5.55
CA GLN A 6 14.19 4.68 4.36
C GLN A 6 14.97 4.37 3.08
N GLN A 7 16.22 4.82 3.00
CA GLN A 7 17.10 4.48 1.87
C GLN A 7 17.41 2.98 1.85
N HIS A 8 17.63 2.36 3.01
CA HIS A 8 17.88 0.93 3.13
C HIS A 8 16.65 0.11 2.72
N VAL A 9 15.47 0.46 3.23
CA VAL A 9 14.18 -0.17 2.88
C VAL A 9 13.93 -0.05 1.37
N ARG A 10 14.06 1.16 0.82
CA ARG A 10 13.90 1.38 -0.62
C ARG A 10 14.89 0.53 -1.42
N HIS A 11 16.16 0.54 -1.05
CA HIS A 11 17.19 -0.24 -1.76
C HIS A 11 16.90 -1.74 -1.71
N PHE A 12 16.48 -2.27 -0.56
CA PHE A 12 16.08 -3.67 -0.44
C PHE A 12 14.93 -4.01 -1.39
N TYR A 13 13.87 -3.21 -1.40
CA TYR A 13 12.73 -3.47 -2.27
C TYR A 13 13.07 -3.30 -3.75
N ASP A 14 13.83 -2.27 -4.13
CA ASP A 14 14.25 -2.06 -5.51
C ASP A 14 15.18 -3.18 -6.01
N ALA A 15 16.08 -3.68 -5.16
CA ALA A 15 17.08 -4.67 -5.54
C ALA A 15 16.60 -6.12 -5.42
N VAL A 16 15.70 -6.41 -4.47
CA VAL A 16 15.30 -7.77 -4.10
C VAL A 16 13.79 -7.93 -4.00
N GLY A 17 13.14 -7.12 -3.18
CA GLY A 17 11.74 -7.33 -2.79
C GLY A 17 10.77 -7.40 -3.98
N TRP A 18 10.97 -6.55 -4.98
CA TRP A 18 10.14 -6.50 -6.19
C TRP A 18 10.67 -7.33 -7.35
N GLN A 19 11.74 -8.10 -7.15
CA GLN A 19 12.13 -9.09 -8.15
C GLN A 19 11.13 -10.24 -8.17
N LYS A 20 10.88 -10.78 -9.36
CA LYS A 20 9.99 -11.90 -9.58
C LYS A 20 10.75 -13.21 -9.72
N GLU A 21 10.23 -14.23 -9.10
CA GLU A 21 10.60 -15.62 -9.34
C GLU A 21 9.33 -16.33 -9.88
N GLY A 22 9.26 -16.47 -11.20
CA GLY A 22 8.00 -16.80 -11.89
C GLY A 22 6.98 -15.67 -11.77
N GLU A 23 5.80 -15.97 -11.28
CA GLU A 23 4.70 -15.00 -11.08
C GLU A 23 4.74 -14.29 -9.71
N LYS A 24 5.64 -14.69 -8.80
CA LYS A 24 5.66 -14.22 -7.41
C LYS A 24 6.81 -13.25 -7.16
N TYR A 25 6.53 -12.23 -6.35
CA TYR A 25 7.57 -11.33 -5.86
C TYR A 25 8.38 -11.97 -4.73
N GLN A 26 9.65 -11.62 -4.62
CA GLN A 26 10.52 -12.20 -3.58
C GLN A 26 10.12 -11.78 -2.16
N ASN A 27 9.52 -10.61 -1.98
CA ASN A 27 8.99 -10.19 -0.68
C ASN A 27 7.85 -11.08 -0.17
N ALA A 28 7.16 -11.76 -1.08
CA ALA A 28 6.08 -12.68 -0.74
C ALA A 28 6.56 -14.03 -0.18
N ARG A 29 7.87 -14.28 -0.07
CA ARG A 29 8.42 -15.53 0.47
C ARG A 29 8.00 -15.82 1.91
N TYR A 30 7.64 -14.80 2.65
CA TYR A 30 7.19 -14.92 4.04
C TYR A 30 5.70 -15.17 4.19
N GLU A 31 4.99 -15.24 3.08
CA GLU A 31 3.55 -15.52 3.08
C GLU A 31 3.28 -17.03 3.08
N ASP A 32 2.13 -17.40 3.63
CA ASP A 32 1.68 -18.79 3.61
C ASP A 32 1.13 -19.16 2.22
N PHE A 33 1.98 -19.77 1.39
CA PHE A 33 1.61 -20.21 0.05
C PHE A 33 0.95 -21.60 0.01
N ARG A 34 0.65 -22.22 1.14
CA ARG A 34 -0.04 -23.51 1.13
C ARG A 34 -1.42 -23.35 0.48
N PRO A 35 -1.82 -24.28 -0.41
CA PRO A 35 -3.12 -24.21 -1.06
C PRO A 35 -4.30 -24.12 -0.08
N VAL A 36 -4.17 -24.69 1.11
CA VAL A 36 -5.18 -24.64 2.17
C VAL A 36 -5.42 -23.22 2.70
N SER A 37 -4.39 -22.36 2.68
CA SER A 37 -4.46 -20.99 3.18
C SER A 37 -4.94 -19.99 2.14
N ALA A 38 -4.82 -20.30 0.85
CA ALA A 38 -5.16 -19.40 -0.24
C ALA A 38 -6.59 -18.84 -0.19
N PRO A 39 -7.65 -19.63 0.10
CA PRO A 39 -9.01 -19.08 0.21
C PRO A 39 -9.18 -18.14 1.41
N TYR A 40 -8.44 -18.35 2.49
CA TYR A 40 -8.47 -17.47 3.66
C TYR A 40 -7.80 -16.12 3.34
N ILE A 41 -6.60 -16.16 2.77
CA ILE A 41 -5.84 -14.97 2.37
C ILE A 41 -6.65 -14.15 1.36
N HIS A 42 -7.19 -14.77 0.33
CA HIS A 42 -8.07 -14.13 -0.64
C HIS A 42 -9.24 -13.39 0.03
N ARG A 43 -9.93 -14.03 0.98
CA ARG A 43 -11.01 -13.37 1.74
C ARG A 43 -10.50 -12.21 2.60
N CYS A 44 -9.30 -12.32 3.18
CA CYS A 44 -8.69 -11.23 3.95
C CYS A 44 -8.42 -10.02 3.06
N HIS A 45 -7.84 -10.21 1.88
CA HIS A 45 -7.62 -9.15 0.91
C HIS A 45 -8.94 -8.48 0.52
N LEU A 46 -9.96 -9.23 0.16
CA LEU A 46 -11.27 -8.67 -0.22
C LEU A 46 -11.97 -7.90 0.92
N ARG A 47 -11.69 -8.24 2.19
CA ARG A 47 -12.26 -7.51 3.35
C ARG A 47 -11.83 -6.05 3.40
N VAL A 48 -10.64 -5.72 2.91
CA VAL A 48 -10.14 -4.33 2.86
C VAL A 48 -11.11 -3.46 2.05
N GLY A 49 -11.45 -3.86 0.84
CA GLY A 49 -12.36 -3.11 -0.03
C GLY A 49 -13.74 -2.88 0.58
N ARG A 50 -14.24 -3.83 1.39
CA ARG A 50 -15.55 -3.70 2.06
C ARG A 50 -15.60 -2.61 3.15
N LYS A 51 -14.44 -2.13 3.60
CA LYS A 51 -14.33 -1.08 4.62
C LYS A 51 -14.15 0.31 4.01
N LEU A 52 -13.91 0.37 2.72
CA LEU A 52 -13.78 1.63 1.99
C LEU A 52 -15.16 2.13 1.56
N LYS A 53 -15.27 3.44 1.35
CA LYS A 53 -16.42 4.03 0.68
C LYS A 53 -16.55 3.42 -0.72
N PRO A 54 -17.74 3.03 -1.18
CA PRO A 54 -17.90 2.28 -2.43
C PRO A 54 -17.53 3.08 -3.68
N ASN A 55 -17.52 4.40 -3.60
CA ASN A 55 -17.16 5.29 -4.70
C ASN A 55 -16.53 6.59 -4.19
N GLY A 56 -15.77 7.24 -5.07
CA GLY A 56 -15.10 8.51 -4.78
C GLY A 56 -14.31 9.03 -5.97
N ARG A 57 -13.70 10.19 -5.79
CA ARG A 57 -12.82 10.74 -6.80
C ARG A 57 -11.41 10.16 -6.70
N PHE A 58 -10.85 10.14 -5.49
CA PHE A 58 -9.49 9.67 -5.24
C PHE A 58 -9.41 8.65 -4.12
N LEU A 59 -8.83 7.49 -4.40
CA LEU A 59 -8.33 6.55 -3.41
C LEU A 59 -6.81 6.75 -3.28
N LEU A 60 -6.30 6.99 -2.07
CA LEU A 60 -4.87 6.91 -1.79
C LEU A 60 -4.47 5.48 -1.43
N ASP A 61 -3.45 4.97 -2.09
CA ASP A 61 -2.76 3.73 -1.76
C ASP A 61 -1.35 4.07 -1.31
N ALA A 62 -1.17 4.15 0.00
CA ALA A 62 0.06 4.62 0.64
C ALA A 62 0.99 3.45 0.93
N GLY A 63 2.11 3.38 0.21
CA GLY A 63 2.98 2.22 0.13
C GLY A 63 2.39 1.15 -0.78
N SER A 64 1.95 1.56 -1.98
CA SER A 64 1.19 0.71 -2.90
C SER A 64 1.96 -0.49 -3.41
N GLY A 65 3.30 -0.43 -3.38
CA GLY A 65 4.10 -1.40 -4.09
C GLY A 65 3.68 -1.51 -5.56
N PRO A 66 3.89 -2.67 -6.20
CA PRO A 66 3.50 -2.94 -7.59
C PRO A 66 2.02 -3.34 -7.74
N ILE A 67 1.18 -3.16 -6.70
CA ILE A 67 -0.18 -3.73 -6.61
C ILE A 67 -0.11 -5.25 -6.76
N GLN A 68 0.50 -5.88 -5.77
CA GLN A 68 0.98 -7.26 -5.84
C GLN A 68 -0.11 -8.29 -6.14
N TYR A 69 -1.32 -8.14 -5.57
CA TYR A 69 -2.39 -9.13 -5.66
C TYR A 69 -3.56 -8.67 -6.55
N PRO A 70 -4.20 -9.60 -7.27
CA PRO A 70 -5.38 -9.29 -8.09
C PRO A 70 -6.52 -8.63 -7.29
N GLU A 71 -6.72 -9.06 -6.05
CA GLU A 71 -7.74 -8.51 -5.15
C GLU A 71 -7.53 -7.02 -4.89
N TYR A 72 -6.28 -6.55 -4.86
CA TYR A 72 -5.96 -5.15 -4.63
C TYR A 72 -6.47 -4.23 -5.75
N LEU A 73 -6.65 -4.77 -6.96
CA LEU A 73 -7.26 -4.04 -8.07
C LEU A 73 -8.72 -3.68 -7.80
N THR A 74 -9.40 -4.44 -6.96
CA THR A 74 -10.83 -4.21 -6.66
C THR A 74 -11.06 -2.98 -5.79
N TYR A 75 -10.07 -2.53 -5.01
CA TYR A 75 -10.24 -1.47 -4.02
C TYR A 75 -10.61 -0.11 -4.62
N SER A 76 -10.19 0.16 -5.84
CA SER A 76 -10.41 1.44 -6.50
C SER A 76 -11.44 1.40 -7.65
N GLN A 77 -12.16 0.29 -7.82
CA GLN A 77 -13.12 0.15 -8.94
C GLN A 77 -14.22 1.24 -8.94
N GLY A 78 -14.65 1.69 -7.77
CA GLY A 78 -15.62 2.76 -7.64
C GLY A 78 -15.01 4.17 -7.59
N TYR A 79 -13.69 4.30 -7.65
CA TYR A 79 -13.01 5.60 -7.63
C TYR A 79 -12.61 6.02 -9.03
N ARG A 80 -12.61 7.34 -9.29
CA ARG A 80 -12.16 7.86 -10.58
C ARG A 80 -10.67 7.64 -10.79
N TYR A 81 -9.86 7.77 -9.73
CA TYR A 81 -8.42 7.56 -9.76
C TYR A 81 -7.93 6.87 -8.49
N ARG A 82 -6.93 6.00 -8.64
CA ARG A 82 -6.11 5.48 -7.57
C ARG A 82 -4.77 6.20 -7.57
N VAL A 83 -4.45 6.87 -6.47
CA VAL A 83 -3.14 7.50 -6.26
C VAL A 83 -2.23 6.49 -5.57
N CYS A 84 -1.31 5.92 -6.32
CA CYS A 84 -0.29 5.00 -5.82
C CYS A 84 0.91 5.81 -5.35
N LEU A 85 1.21 5.73 -4.06
CA LEU A 85 2.36 6.39 -3.46
C LEU A 85 3.32 5.34 -2.91
N ASP A 86 4.58 5.42 -3.30
CA ASP A 86 5.64 4.52 -2.82
C ASP A 86 7.00 5.22 -2.88
N LEU A 87 7.98 4.75 -2.11
CA LEU A 87 9.38 5.19 -2.20
C LEU A 87 10.08 4.56 -3.41
N SER A 88 9.62 3.39 -3.86
CA SER A 88 10.19 2.62 -4.95
C SER A 88 9.61 3.06 -6.31
N MET A 89 10.44 3.67 -7.14
CA MET A 89 10.09 3.95 -8.53
C MET A 89 9.87 2.66 -9.34
N VAL A 90 10.56 1.57 -8.98
CA VAL A 90 10.42 0.27 -9.64
C VAL A 90 9.01 -0.27 -9.43
N ALA A 91 8.54 -0.26 -8.18
CA ALA A 91 7.19 -0.68 -7.83
C ALA A 91 6.10 0.16 -8.54
N LEU A 92 6.28 1.48 -8.57
CA LEU A 92 5.32 2.37 -9.23
C LEU A 92 5.26 2.18 -10.75
N LYS A 93 6.38 1.87 -11.40
CA LYS A 93 6.38 1.52 -12.83
C LYS A 93 5.57 0.25 -13.10
N GLU A 94 5.70 -0.78 -12.25
CA GLU A 94 4.88 -1.99 -12.36
C GLU A 94 3.40 -1.73 -12.04
N ALA A 95 3.10 -0.97 -11.00
CA ALA A 95 1.74 -0.56 -10.68
C ALA A 95 1.08 0.15 -11.87
N ARG A 96 1.83 1.01 -12.57
CA ARG A 96 1.36 1.68 -13.80
C ARG A 96 1.01 0.70 -14.92
N GLN A 97 1.78 -0.35 -15.09
CA GLN A 97 1.47 -1.39 -16.09
C GLN A 97 0.15 -2.12 -15.76
N ARG A 98 -0.14 -2.29 -14.47
CA ARG A 98 -1.33 -3.01 -14.01
C ARG A 98 -2.63 -2.22 -14.07
N ILE A 99 -2.59 -0.92 -13.75
CA ILE A 99 -3.81 -0.10 -13.66
C ILE A 99 -3.89 1.02 -14.70
N GLY A 100 -2.85 1.23 -15.49
CA GLY A 100 -2.85 2.16 -16.62
C GLY A 100 -3.30 3.59 -16.27
N ALA A 101 -4.18 4.14 -17.06
CA ALA A 101 -4.70 5.51 -16.92
C ALA A 101 -5.60 5.71 -15.68
N HIS A 102 -6.01 4.65 -15.00
CA HIS A 102 -6.73 4.72 -13.73
C HIS A 102 -5.81 5.16 -12.58
N GLY A 103 -4.49 4.99 -12.72
CA GLY A 103 -3.47 5.29 -11.72
C GLY A 103 -2.84 6.66 -11.85
N LEU A 104 -2.60 7.31 -10.71
CA LEU A 104 -1.69 8.44 -10.54
C LEU A 104 -0.53 7.99 -9.65
N PHE A 105 0.72 8.28 -10.01
CA PHE A 105 1.89 7.67 -9.37
C PHE A 105 2.79 8.74 -8.77
N VAL A 106 3.08 8.64 -7.47
CA VAL A 106 3.82 9.63 -6.70
C VAL A 106 4.93 8.95 -5.91
N VAL A 107 6.17 9.36 -6.13
CA VAL A 107 7.30 8.93 -5.29
C VAL A 107 7.36 9.84 -4.07
N ALA A 108 7.00 9.32 -2.90
CA ALA A 108 7.04 10.09 -1.66
C ALA A 108 7.06 9.17 -0.43
N ASP A 109 7.37 9.80 0.71
CA ASP A 109 7.37 9.17 2.03
C ASP A 109 5.96 9.26 2.65
N VAL A 110 5.46 8.12 3.15
CA VAL A 110 4.15 8.06 3.81
C VAL A 110 4.09 8.87 5.11
N ALA A 111 5.23 9.11 5.76
CA ALA A 111 5.32 9.97 6.94
C ALA A 111 5.26 11.48 6.62
N HIS A 112 5.34 11.86 5.30
CA HIS A 112 5.34 13.24 4.81
C HIS A 112 4.60 13.31 3.48
N LEU A 113 3.28 13.17 3.52
CA LEU A 113 2.45 13.09 2.32
C LEU A 113 2.37 14.45 1.59
N PRO A 114 2.69 14.51 0.29
CA PRO A 114 2.68 15.76 -0.48
C PRO A 114 1.28 16.16 -0.94
N PHE A 115 0.26 15.90 -0.12
CA PHE A 115 -1.12 16.19 -0.45
C PHE A 115 -1.73 17.16 0.55
N ARG A 116 -2.75 17.91 0.10
CA ARG A 116 -3.53 18.76 0.98
C ARG A 116 -4.37 17.92 1.95
N GLN A 117 -4.84 18.56 3.01
CA GLN A 117 -5.85 18.00 3.92
C GLN A 117 -7.12 17.62 3.14
N ASP A 118 -7.81 16.58 3.60
CA ASP A 118 -9.12 16.13 3.10
C ASP A 118 -9.15 15.83 1.58
N ALA A 119 -8.02 15.35 1.03
CA ALA A 119 -7.85 15.15 -0.41
C ALA A 119 -8.45 13.82 -0.92
N PHE A 120 -8.66 12.82 -0.05
CA PHE A 120 -9.00 11.46 -0.45
C PHE A 120 -10.26 10.96 0.23
N GLU A 121 -11.17 10.36 -0.55
CA GLU A 121 -12.39 9.73 -0.05
C GLU A 121 -12.18 8.27 0.39
N GLY A 122 -10.99 7.76 0.22
CA GLY A 122 -10.55 6.47 0.74
C GLY A 122 -9.04 6.43 0.85
N VAL A 123 -8.53 5.74 1.87
CA VAL A 123 -7.10 5.53 2.08
C VAL A 123 -6.86 4.07 2.40
N VAL A 124 -5.88 3.47 1.75
CA VAL A 124 -5.35 2.15 2.11
C VAL A 124 -3.85 2.24 2.35
N SER A 125 -3.35 1.50 3.34
CA SER A 125 -1.93 1.28 3.55
C SER A 125 -1.73 -0.15 4.06
N LEU A 126 -1.14 -0.99 3.21
CA LEU A 126 -1.05 -2.42 3.46
C LEU A 126 0.41 -2.84 3.63
N HIS A 127 0.73 -3.36 4.80
CA HIS A 127 2.07 -3.88 5.12
C HIS A 127 3.20 -2.86 4.89
N THR A 128 2.94 -1.58 5.19
CA THR A 128 3.87 -0.47 4.90
C THR A 128 4.42 0.16 6.17
N LEU A 129 3.54 0.55 7.11
CA LEU A 129 3.94 1.42 8.22
C LEU A 129 4.92 0.74 9.19
N HIS A 130 4.90 -0.58 9.31
CA HIS A 130 5.84 -1.33 10.15
C HIS A 130 7.28 -1.32 9.62
N HIS A 131 7.52 -0.87 8.38
CA HIS A 131 8.86 -0.65 7.83
C HIS A 131 9.46 0.71 8.21
N LEU A 132 8.65 1.62 8.75
CA LEU A 132 9.16 2.90 9.24
C LEU A 132 9.82 2.73 10.61
N PRO A 133 10.83 3.57 10.93
CA PRO A 133 11.30 3.71 12.32
C PRO A 133 10.12 3.95 13.26
N VAL A 134 10.15 3.34 14.44
CA VAL A 134 9.04 3.40 15.41
C VAL A 134 8.64 4.84 15.73
N GLU A 135 9.63 5.74 15.83
CA GLU A 135 9.43 7.17 16.09
C GLU A 135 8.73 7.92 14.93
N GLU A 136 8.74 7.37 13.73
CA GLU A 136 8.09 7.97 12.56
C GLU A 136 6.68 7.43 12.29
N GLN A 137 6.36 6.25 12.81
CA GLN A 137 5.04 5.64 12.62
C GLN A 137 3.89 6.56 13.06
N PRO A 138 3.94 7.27 14.21
CA PRO A 138 2.89 8.22 14.59
C PRO A 138 2.71 9.35 13.56
N SER A 139 3.79 9.81 12.92
CA SER A 139 3.71 10.80 11.84
C SER A 139 2.96 10.25 10.63
N ALA A 140 3.28 9.03 10.20
CA ALA A 140 2.59 8.38 9.10
C ALA A 140 1.08 8.24 9.36
N TYR A 141 0.69 7.79 10.56
CA TYR A 141 -0.74 7.73 10.93
C TYR A 141 -1.41 9.11 10.89
N ARG A 142 -0.75 10.17 11.42
CA ARG A 142 -1.28 11.54 11.35
C ARG A 142 -1.45 12.03 9.92
N GLU A 143 -0.50 11.72 9.04
CA GLU A 143 -0.57 12.09 7.64
C GLU A 143 -1.71 11.37 6.90
N LEU A 144 -1.86 10.04 7.11
CA LEU A 144 -3.00 9.30 6.54
C LEU A 144 -4.34 9.87 7.00
N TYR A 145 -4.45 10.24 8.30
CA TYR A 145 -5.65 10.87 8.83
C TYR A 145 -5.87 12.28 8.26
N ARG A 146 -4.82 13.09 8.14
CA ARG A 146 -4.88 14.47 7.64
C ARG A 146 -5.41 14.53 6.20
N VAL A 147 -4.97 13.60 5.37
CA VAL A 147 -5.37 13.59 3.95
C VAL A 147 -6.72 12.93 3.69
N LEU A 148 -7.26 12.20 4.67
CA LEU A 148 -8.55 11.54 4.58
C LEU A 148 -9.68 12.55 4.74
N ALA A 149 -10.64 12.58 3.79
CA ALA A 149 -11.80 13.44 3.85
C ALA A 149 -12.75 13.05 5.00
N PRO A 150 -13.50 14.02 5.56
CA PRO A 150 -14.47 13.75 6.63
C PRO A 150 -15.47 12.65 6.23
N GLN A 151 -15.83 11.82 7.21
CA GLN A 151 -16.78 10.70 7.05
C GLN A 151 -16.33 9.63 6.04
N CYS A 152 -15.05 9.60 5.68
CA CYS A 152 -14.44 8.57 4.84
C CYS A 152 -13.61 7.60 5.67
N SER A 153 -13.18 6.49 5.06
CA SER A 153 -12.50 5.41 5.75
C SER A 153 -11.05 5.26 5.30
N ALA A 154 -10.16 5.05 6.27
CA ALA A 154 -8.82 4.54 6.03
C ALA A 154 -8.72 3.09 6.52
N VAL A 155 -8.07 2.23 5.75
CA VAL A 155 -7.76 0.85 6.13
C VAL A 155 -6.26 0.68 6.18
N VAL A 156 -5.73 0.40 7.37
CA VAL A 156 -4.32 0.11 7.58
C VAL A 156 -4.16 -1.34 8.02
N VAL A 157 -3.30 -2.07 7.34
CA VAL A 157 -2.94 -3.46 7.69
C VAL A 157 -1.43 -3.51 7.87
N ASN A 158 -1.00 -3.91 9.06
CA ASN A 158 0.41 -4.10 9.37
C ASN A 158 0.68 -5.55 9.80
N GLY A 159 1.89 -6.02 9.54
CA GLY A 159 2.40 -7.22 10.19
C GLY A 159 2.59 -6.97 11.69
N TRP A 160 2.42 -8.00 12.48
CA TRP A 160 2.71 -7.99 13.93
C TRP A 160 3.87 -8.94 14.19
N THR A 161 4.96 -8.42 14.76
CA THR A 161 6.18 -9.23 15.01
C THR A 161 5.97 -10.33 16.05
N ASP A 162 5.04 -10.12 16.98
CA ASP A 162 4.75 -11.03 18.08
C ASP A 162 3.44 -11.81 17.89
N SER A 163 2.96 -11.92 16.64
CA SER A 163 1.76 -12.70 16.35
C SER A 163 2.05 -14.17 16.63
N PRO A 164 1.33 -14.81 17.58
CA PRO A 164 1.41 -16.25 17.75
C PRO A 164 0.77 -16.90 16.51
N LEU A 165 1.57 -17.54 15.69
CA LEU A 165 1.12 -18.45 14.63
C LEU A 165 1.12 -19.87 15.15
#